data_3e7f5dd854ebc10895745d7ed4182181
#
_entry.id   3e7f5dd854ebc10895745d7ed4182181
#
_cell.length_a   1.000
_cell.length_b   1.000
_cell.length_c   1.000
_cell.angle_alpha   90.00
_cell.angle_beta   90.00
_cell.angle_gamma   90.00
#
_symmetry.space_group_name_H-M   'P 1'
#
loop_
_entity.id
_entity.type
_entity.pdbx_description
1 polymer ?
#
loop_
_entity_poly.entity_id
_entity_poly.type
_entity_poly.pdbx_seq_one_letter_code
_entity_poly.pdbx_strand_id
1 'polypeptide(L)'
;MTAKYLVSPRGGRRAYRDITSALRAAEVRGRAALIEIAPGHYEEALTVRGEVRLVAAEGPGTVLVSRPRGAVLDAFGTVSVHGLTLAGRGAGMDIVGCHTGSLTLDRTEVRAHDGVAVHARPHTSVTLRDSVVLYGRTVFTGSAGLAERCRFTDAADNAIAALEGARVTVRGSRIEGSRIHGLRVCDAYAEITGCEVTGTGQAAVVADTRGELAVVECAISATHAEGIMFIEQSRGSVDRTRVTDALHGVVTKSGAGPVVRGSVFADCRDTGINVQDAGLGTFEHCRVLGARNVAVFSTKGGAPELRDCHVSGGNVGIAVTDGGRGRFTRVVVEDLTGTALRVYDEGGAAFSHVRVERCPAGLEARGNGGTTAEVTDSVFRDIDMGAVAIDGQSRVTLRNVTAERGGMVGFTVAGEAMLQITDSDITGVSSGGIGALGSGRLVARNVTVTGSEGLGVYGTGTAYVDVTDSTFTDCALAGASFDEKAAGRLADCAVDGTGALAVRHNGLVDLTALRTSLPVVRHKEKPAGPPPQVVQILSDPVFNGPVFNGPVHDVQLAWNNDHVVQQQTEGDGTHP
;
A
#
# COMPACT_ATOMS: atom_id res chain seq x y z
N MET A 1 -33.54 19.59 -40.72
CA MET A 1 -33.90 18.22 -41.13
C MET A 1 -32.62 17.43 -41.40
N THR A 2 -32.46 16.26 -40.82
CA THR A 2 -31.31 15.37 -41.02
C THR A 2 -31.47 14.63 -42.35
N ALA A 3 -30.47 14.69 -43.22
CA ALA A 3 -30.49 13.99 -44.50
C ALA A 3 -30.15 12.50 -44.29
N LYS A 4 -30.95 11.59 -44.85
CA LYS A 4 -30.73 10.15 -44.74
C LYS A 4 -30.05 9.58 -45.98
N TYR A 5 -29.01 8.79 -45.79
CA TYR A 5 -28.24 8.09 -46.82
C TYR A 5 -28.20 6.60 -46.49
N LEU A 6 -28.38 5.77 -47.49
CA LEU A 6 -28.31 4.32 -47.38
C LEU A 6 -27.02 3.82 -48.04
N VAL A 7 -26.32 2.92 -47.40
CA VAL A 7 -25.13 2.25 -47.90
C VAL A 7 -25.37 0.74 -47.97
N SER A 8 -25.08 0.14 -49.12
CA SER A 8 -25.18 -1.32 -49.30
C SER A 8 -24.13 -1.82 -50.29
N PRO A 9 -23.33 -2.83 -49.96
CA PRO A 9 -22.27 -3.33 -50.84
C PRO A 9 -22.84 -3.94 -52.14
N ARG A 10 -24.11 -4.36 -52.09
CA ARG A 10 -24.80 -4.85 -53.29
C ARG A 10 -25.34 -3.75 -54.20
N GLY A 11 -25.21 -2.49 -53.77
CA GLY A 11 -25.86 -1.37 -54.42
C GLY A 11 -27.40 -1.42 -54.29
N GLY A 12 -28.09 -0.55 -54.97
CA GLY A 12 -29.55 -0.49 -54.97
C GLY A 12 -30.07 0.85 -55.49
N ARG A 13 -31.36 0.93 -55.81
CA ARG A 13 -31.99 2.17 -56.21
C ARG A 13 -31.96 3.15 -55.00
N ARG A 14 -31.07 4.17 -55.02
CA ARG A 14 -30.83 5.17 -53.98
C ARG A 14 -29.87 4.73 -52.85
N ALA A 15 -29.11 3.61 -52.95
CA ALA A 15 -28.08 3.25 -52.01
C ALA A 15 -26.68 3.47 -52.62
N TYR A 16 -25.76 4.01 -51.79
CA TYR A 16 -24.34 4.07 -52.13
C TYR A 16 -23.69 2.71 -51.95
N ARG A 17 -22.67 2.40 -52.76
CA ARG A 17 -21.96 1.11 -52.66
C ARG A 17 -20.93 1.08 -51.53
N ASP A 18 -20.43 2.23 -51.13
CA ASP A 18 -19.43 2.44 -50.11
C ASP A 18 -19.81 3.60 -49.18
N ILE A 19 -19.23 3.61 -47.99
CA ILE A 19 -19.51 4.60 -46.94
C ILE A 19 -18.91 5.96 -47.34
N THR A 20 -17.72 5.95 -47.91
CA THR A 20 -16.99 7.18 -48.33
C THR A 20 -17.80 7.99 -49.35
N SER A 21 -18.45 7.36 -50.31
CA SER A 21 -19.31 8.06 -51.27
C SER A 21 -20.54 8.68 -50.61
N ALA A 22 -21.14 8.02 -49.63
CA ALA A 22 -22.25 8.58 -48.86
C ALA A 22 -21.80 9.78 -48.01
N LEU A 23 -20.63 9.69 -47.38
CA LEU A 23 -20.01 10.80 -46.61
C LEU A 23 -19.74 12.02 -47.50
N ARG A 24 -19.15 11.85 -48.69
CA ARG A 24 -18.94 12.94 -49.64
C ARG A 24 -20.24 13.61 -50.06
N ALA A 25 -21.29 12.82 -50.31
CA ALA A 25 -22.60 13.38 -50.67
C ALA A 25 -23.24 14.14 -49.48
N ALA A 26 -23.02 13.71 -48.26
CA ALA A 26 -23.45 14.41 -47.04
C ALA A 26 -22.70 15.73 -46.86
N GLU A 27 -21.38 15.71 -47.03
CA GLU A 27 -20.49 16.89 -46.92
C GLU A 27 -20.90 18.00 -47.92
N VAL A 28 -21.13 17.66 -49.17
CA VAL A 28 -21.58 18.62 -50.21
C VAL A 28 -22.90 19.29 -49.83
N ARG A 29 -23.80 18.60 -49.13
CA ARG A 29 -25.08 19.19 -48.71
C ARG A 29 -24.97 20.07 -47.48
N GLY A 30 -23.89 19.96 -46.68
CA GLY A 30 -23.59 20.80 -45.53
C GLY A 30 -24.65 20.74 -44.41
N ARG A 31 -25.38 19.64 -44.26
CA ARG A 31 -26.45 19.44 -43.28
C ARG A 31 -26.17 18.18 -42.44
N ALA A 32 -26.77 18.12 -41.27
CA ALA A 32 -26.72 16.91 -40.44
C ALA A 32 -27.15 15.66 -41.26
N ALA A 33 -26.36 14.59 -41.17
CA ALA A 33 -26.54 13.38 -41.98
C ALA A 33 -26.69 12.15 -41.13
N LEU A 34 -27.62 11.26 -41.47
CA LEU A 34 -27.76 9.90 -41.01
C LEU A 34 -27.34 8.94 -42.10
N ILE A 35 -26.29 8.18 -41.89
CA ILE A 35 -25.82 7.16 -42.84
C ILE A 35 -26.15 5.79 -42.24
N GLU A 36 -27.12 5.10 -42.81
CA GLU A 36 -27.48 3.73 -42.48
C GLU A 36 -26.70 2.78 -43.35
N ILE A 37 -25.97 1.87 -42.72
CA ILE A 37 -25.03 0.95 -43.36
C ILE A 37 -25.57 -0.46 -43.26
N ALA A 38 -25.84 -1.08 -44.40
CA ALA A 38 -26.27 -2.50 -44.45
C ALA A 38 -25.16 -3.42 -44.03
N PRO A 39 -25.49 -4.64 -43.55
CA PRO A 39 -24.52 -5.66 -43.18
C PRO A 39 -23.47 -5.90 -44.26
N GLY A 40 -22.22 -6.02 -43.85
CA GLY A 40 -21.10 -6.27 -44.74
C GLY A 40 -19.74 -5.89 -44.20
N HIS A 41 -18.74 -6.18 -45.02
CA HIS A 41 -17.35 -5.76 -44.79
C HIS A 41 -16.99 -4.64 -45.74
N TYR A 42 -16.55 -3.53 -45.21
CA TYR A 42 -16.17 -2.31 -45.94
C TYR A 42 -14.69 -2.02 -45.67
N GLU A 43 -13.87 -2.17 -46.69
CA GLU A 43 -12.43 -1.89 -46.58
C GLU A 43 -12.17 -0.43 -46.97
N GLU A 44 -12.38 0.48 -46.01
CA GLU A 44 -12.38 1.92 -46.26
C GLU A 44 -11.66 2.71 -45.15
N ALA A 45 -11.15 3.89 -45.50
CA ALA A 45 -10.72 4.91 -44.53
C ALA A 45 -11.79 6.03 -44.52
N LEU A 46 -12.47 6.18 -43.41
CA LEU A 46 -13.56 7.12 -43.26
C LEU A 46 -13.04 8.47 -42.72
N THR A 47 -13.12 9.50 -43.51
CA THR A 47 -12.95 10.88 -43.05
C THR A 47 -14.33 11.51 -42.91
N VAL A 48 -14.74 11.81 -41.69
CA VAL A 48 -16.09 12.28 -41.37
C VAL A 48 -16.03 13.74 -40.93
N ARG A 49 -16.71 14.62 -41.68
CA ARG A 49 -16.76 16.07 -41.43
C ARG A 49 -18.18 16.54 -41.12
N GLY A 50 -18.30 17.54 -40.23
CA GLY A 50 -19.59 18.13 -39.87
C GLY A 50 -20.38 17.29 -38.86
N GLU A 51 -21.70 17.31 -38.97
CA GLU A 51 -22.61 16.58 -38.07
C GLU A 51 -23.09 15.28 -38.76
N VAL A 52 -22.52 14.15 -38.38
CA VAL A 52 -22.78 12.86 -39.03
C VAL A 52 -23.03 11.76 -38.03
N ARG A 53 -24.06 10.94 -38.28
CA ARG A 53 -24.34 9.74 -37.56
C ARG A 53 -24.21 8.51 -38.47
N LEU A 54 -23.29 7.59 -38.14
CA LEU A 54 -23.09 6.31 -38.82
C LEU A 54 -23.79 5.22 -37.98
N VAL A 55 -24.65 4.42 -38.62
CA VAL A 55 -25.45 3.40 -37.91
C VAL A 55 -25.45 2.09 -38.68
N ALA A 56 -25.18 0.98 -38.00
CA ALA A 56 -25.41 -0.35 -38.57
C ALA A 56 -26.91 -0.63 -38.66
N ALA A 57 -27.43 -0.80 -39.87
CA ALA A 57 -28.86 -0.90 -40.13
C ALA A 57 -29.54 -2.07 -39.44
N GLU A 58 -28.84 -3.20 -39.29
CA GLU A 58 -29.35 -4.44 -38.66
C GLU A 58 -28.73 -4.70 -37.26
N GLY A 59 -28.17 -3.66 -36.63
CA GLY A 59 -27.66 -3.69 -35.28
C GLY A 59 -26.17 -4.02 -35.16
N PRO A 60 -25.66 -4.01 -33.92
CA PRO A 60 -24.24 -4.19 -33.63
C PRO A 60 -23.65 -5.49 -34.16
N GLY A 61 -22.40 -5.44 -34.63
CA GLY A 61 -21.62 -6.58 -35.12
C GLY A 61 -21.93 -6.99 -36.58
N THR A 62 -22.90 -6.36 -37.24
CA THR A 62 -23.27 -6.70 -38.62
C THR A 62 -22.44 -5.93 -39.66
N VAL A 63 -21.79 -4.83 -39.27
CA VAL A 63 -20.99 -3.98 -40.15
C VAL A 63 -19.55 -3.94 -39.66
N LEU A 64 -18.63 -4.42 -40.48
CA LEU A 64 -17.19 -4.34 -40.27
C LEU A 64 -16.60 -3.29 -41.20
N VAL A 65 -16.01 -2.24 -40.66
CA VAL A 65 -15.18 -1.29 -41.40
C VAL A 65 -13.73 -1.56 -41.04
N SER A 66 -12.91 -1.88 -42.03
CA SER A 66 -11.52 -2.23 -41.74
C SER A 66 -10.54 -1.55 -42.69
N ARG A 67 -9.28 -1.52 -42.25
CA ARG A 67 -8.14 -1.12 -43.04
C ARG A 67 -6.90 -1.91 -42.70
N PRO A 68 -6.12 -2.41 -43.66
CA PRO A 68 -4.89 -3.15 -43.40
C PRO A 68 -3.84 -2.31 -42.63
N ARG A 69 -3.77 -1.01 -42.88
CA ARG A 69 -2.86 -0.07 -42.20
C ARG A 69 -3.44 1.35 -42.14
N GLY A 70 -3.22 2.03 -41.02
CA GLY A 70 -3.59 3.45 -40.80
C GLY A 70 -5.00 3.62 -40.24
N ALA A 71 -5.45 4.87 -40.21
CA ALA A 71 -6.73 5.21 -39.59
C ALA A 71 -7.93 4.60 -40.34
N VAL A 72 -8.87 4.08 -39.58
CA VAL A 72 -10.17 3.59 -40.09
C VAL A 72 -11.20 4.68 -40.04
N LEU A 73 -11.17 5.53 -38.99
CA LEU A 73 -12.09 6.66 -38.83
C LEU A 73 -11.36 7.90 -38.32
N ASP A 74 -11.40 8.97 -39.08
CA ASP A 74 -10.98 10.32 -38.68
C ASP A 74 -12.20 11.23 -38.56
N ALA A 75 -12.50 11.71 -37.34
CA ALA A 75 -13.66 12.55 -37.06
C ALA A 75 -13.27 14.03 -36.95
N PHE A 76 -13.95 14.88 -37.77
CA PHE A 76 -13.82 16.33 -37.77
C PHE A 76 -15.22 16.98 -37.66
N GLY A 77 -15.65 17.25 -36.43
CA GLY A 77 -16.97 17.83 -36.16
C GLY A 77 -17.73 17.02 -35.08
N THR A 78 -19.04 16.90 -35.23
CA THR A 78 -19.89 16.12 -34.31
C THR A 78 -20.24 14.78 -34.93
N VAL A 79 -19.50 13.75 -34.55
CA VAL A 79 -19.62 12.42 -35.16
C VAL A 79 -20.17 11.40 -34.14
N SER A 80 -21.15 10.61 -34.57
CA SER A 80 -21.67 9.50 -33.76
C SER A 80 -21.63 8.23 -34.57
N VAL A 81 -21.10 7.15 -33.96
CA VAL A 81 -21.01 5.81 -34.54
C VAL A 81 -21.79 4.85 -33.67
N HIS A 82 -22.70 4.10 -34.25
CA HIS A 82 -23.52 3.15 -33.51
C HIS A 82 -23.49 1.77 -34.15
N GLY A 83 -23.04 0.79 -33.37
CA GLY A 83 -23.11 -0.62 -33.72
C GLY A 83 -22.11 -1.10 -34.77
N LEU A 84 -21.09 -0.34 -35.12
CA LEU A 84 -20.06 -0.73 -36.07
C LEU A 84 -18.89 -1.46 -35.37
N THR A 85 -18.24 -2.35 -36.12
CA THR A 85 -16.90 -2.84 -35.77
C THR A 85 -15.87 -2.08 -36.62
N LEU A 86 -14.92 -1.40 -35.96
CA LEU A 86 -13.83 -0.65 -36.60
C LEU A 86 -12.52 -1.40 -36.34
N ALA A 87 -11.87 -1.94 -37.35
CA ALA A 87 -10.73 -2.82 -37.19
C ALA A 87 -9.53 -2.41 -38.06
N GLY A 88 -8.33 -2.41 -37.48
CA GLY A 88 -7.12 -2.11 -38.22
C GLY A 88 -5.83 -2.46 -37.50
N ARG A 89 -4.71 -2.31 -38.22
CA ARG A 89 -3.36 -2.32 -37.66
C ARG A 89 -2.82 -0.90 -37.67
N GLY A 90 -2.59 -0.36 -36.45
CA GLY A 90 -2.14 1.02 -36.29
C GLY A 90 -0.73 1.27 -36.79
N ALA A 91 0.20 0.37 -36.50
CA ALA A 91 1.62 0.54 -36.82
C ALA A 91 2.13 1.97 -36.48
N GLY A 92 1.79 2.46 -35.28
CA GLY A 92 2.11 3.82 -34.81
C GLY A 92 1.05 4.90 -35.17
N MET A 93 -0.06 4.52 -35.81
CA MET A 93 -1.17 5.43 -36.14
C MET A 93 -2.43 5.12 -35.32
N ASP A 94 -3.31 6.09 -35.20
CA ASP A 94 -4.61 5.94 -34.53
C ASP A 94 -5.58 5.16 -35.45
N ILE A 95 -6.33 4.20 -34.89
CA ILE A 95 -7.40 3.51 -35.63
C ILE A 95 -8.63 4.41 -35.73
N VAL A 96 -8.99 5.06 -34.62
CA VAL A 96 -10.07 6.04 -34.56
C VAL A 96 -9.52 7.32 -33.96
N GLY A 97 -9.50 8.41 -34.74
CA GLY A 97 -9.06 9.72 -34.31
C GLY A 97 -10.21 10.74 -34.22
N CYS A 98 -10.32 11.44 -33.08
CA CYS A 98 -11.15 12.63 -32.95
C CYS A 98 -10.24 13.85 -33.01
N HIS A 99 -10.27 14.55 -34.15
CA HIS A 99 -9.38 15.68 -34.44
C HIS A 99 -9.98 17.02 -34.06
N THR A 100 -11.29 17.21 -34.24
CA THR A 100 -12.02 18.40 -33.81
C THR A 100 -13.45 18.02 -33.39
N GLY A 101 -14.04 18.79 -32.46
CA GLY A 101 -15.43 18.63 -32.06
C GLY A 101 -15.63 17.44 -31.10
N SER A 102 -16.58 16.57 -31.45
CA SER A 102 -16.93 15.44 -30.57
C SER A 102 -17.15 14.13 -31.33
N LEU A 103 -16.75 13.01 -30.69
CA LEU A 103 -16.98 11.67 -31.19
C LEU A 103 -17.72 10.83 -30.14
N THR A 104 -18.83 10.24 -30.56
CA THR A 104 -19.54 9.23 -29.72
C THR A 104 -19.45 7.86 -30.37
N LEU A 105 -18.94 6.88 -29.64
CA LEU A 105 -18.95 5.46 -30.00
C LEU A 105 -19.97 4.76 -29.09
N ASP A 106 -21.06 4.28 -29.65
CA ASP A 106 -22.13 3.63 -28.91
C ASP A 106 -22.33 2.20 -29.46
N ARG A 107 -22.26 1.19 -28.59
CA ARG A 107 -22.30 -0.23 -28.94
C ARG A 107 -21.34 -0.57 -30.09
N THR A 108 -20.19 0.06 -30.09
CA THR A 108 -19.17 -0.02 -31.14
C THR A 108 -18.01 -0.87 -30.64
N GLU A 109 -17.46 -1.67 -31.52
CA GLU A 109 -16.25 -2.43 -31.23
C GLU A 109 -15.06 -1.81 -32.00
N VAL A 110 -13.96 -1.52 -31.30
CA VAL A 110 -12.72 -1.03 -31.91
C VAL A 110 -11.63 -2.07 -31.67
N ARG A 111 -11.07 -2.63 -32.76
CA ARG A 111 -9.97 -3.61 -32.75
C ARG A 111 -8.70 -2.97 -33.30
N ALA A 112 -7.71 -2.76 -32.44
CA ALA A 112 -6.41 -2.20 -32.83
C ALA A 112 -5.30 -3.18 -32.48
N HIS A 113 -4.82 -3.96 -33.44
CA HIS A 113 -3.77 -4.94 -33.15
C HIS A 113 -2.42 -4.32 -32.77
N ASP A 114 -2.18 -3.06 -33.12
CA ASP A 114 -1.00 -2.28 -32.75
C ASP A 114 -1.37 -0.80 -32.59
N GLY A 115 -0.85 -0.11 -31.58
CA GLY A 115 -0.96 1.33 -31.43
C GLY A 115 -2.22 1.81 -30.69
N VAL A 116 -2.79 2.91 -31.16
CA VAL A 116 -3.91 3.60 -30.50
C VAL A 116 -5.23 3.18 -31.12
N ALA A 117 -6.11 2.61 -30.32
CA ALA A 117 -7.46 2.25 -30.76
C ALA A 117 -8.34 3.50 -30.93
N VAL A 118 -8.36 4.37 -29.91
CA VAL A 118 -9.13 5.62 -29.94
C VAL A 118 -8.25 6.75 -29.42
N HIS A 119 -8.14 7.83 -30.17
CA HIS A 119 -7.40 9.02 -29.76
C HIS A 119 -8.30 10.27 -29.76
N ALA A 120 -8.47 10.85 -28.59
CA ALA A 120 -9.08 12.16 -28.42
C ALA A 120 -7.97 13.23 -28.42
N ARG A 121 -7.93 14.05 -29.47
CA ARG A 121 -6.95 15.14 -29.61
C ARG A 121 -7.29 16.34 -28.71
N PRO A 122 -6.37 17.29 -28.50
CA PRO A 122 -6.62 18.46 -27.68
C PRO A 122 -7.90 19.21 -28.09
N HIS A 123 -8.64 19.67 -27.08
CA HIS A 123 -9.90 20.41 -27.22
C HIS A 123 -11.05 19.62 -27.86
N THR A 124 -10.96 18.30 -27.90
CA THR A 124 -12.06 17.43 -28.36
C THR A 124 -12.78 16.76 -27.18
N SER A 125 -13.91 16.12 -27.50
CA SER A 125 -14.64 15.27 -26.54
C SER A 125 -14.93 13.92 -27.16
N VAL A 126 -14.56 12.84 -26.44
CA VAL A 126 -14.85 11.47 -26.89
C VAL A 126 -15.68 10.74 -25.83
N THR A 127 -16.80 10.17 -26.25
CA THR A 127 -17.68 9.35 -25.42
C THR A 127 -17.75 7.94 -25.97
N LEU A 128 -17.43 6.95 -25.14
CA LEU A 128 -17.65 5.53 -25.40
C LEU A 128 -18.79 5.04 -24.49
N ARG A 129 -19.81 4.39 -25.05
CA ARG A 129 -20.90 3.77 -24.31
C ARG A 129 -21.14 2.36 -24.77
N ASP A 130 -21.34 1.44 -23.83
CA ASP A 130 -21.64 0.03 -24.11
C ASP A 130 -20.73 -0.58 -25.20
N SER A 131 -19.48 -0.12 -25.27
CA SER A 131 -18.54 -0.36 -26.36
C SER A 131 -17.36 -1.22 -25.90
N VAL A 132 -16.69 -1.85 -26.86
CA VAL A 132 -15.55 -2.73 -26.61
C VAL A 132 -14.32 -2.22 -27.34
N VAL A 133 -13.20 -2.14 -26.62
CA VAL A 133 -11.88 -1.81 -27.21
C VAL A 133 -10.95 -2.99 -26.99
N LEU A 134 -10.38 -3.52 -28.07
CA LEU A 134 -9.54 -4.70 -28.05
C LEU A 134 -8.13 -4.37 -28.55
N TYR A 135 -7.12 -4.84 -27.81
CA TYR A 135 -5.69 -4.86 -28.14
C TYR A 135 -4.97 -3.51 -28.12
N GLY A 136 -5.66 -2.42 -28.42
CA GLY A 136 -5.08 -1.07 -28.48
C GLY A 136 -5.44 -0.20 -27.28
N ARG A 137 -4.70 0.87 -27.09
CA ARG A 137 -4.93 1.85 -26.04
C ARG A 137 -5.95 2.92 -26.44
N THR A 138 -6.68 3.44 -25.47
CA THR A 138 -7.52 4.64 -25.62
C THR A 138 -6.79 5.82 -25.01
N VAL A 139 -6.51 6.86 -25.78
CA VAL A 139 -5.71 8.02 -25.37
C VAL A 139 -6.54 9.30 -25.40
N PHE A 140 -6.49 10.04 -24.32
CA PHE A 140 -7.08 11.36 -24.17
C PHE A 140 -5.94 12.37 -23.94
N THR A 141 -5.71 13.27 -24.89
CA THR A 141 -4.67 14.32 -24.81
C THR A 141 -5.35 15.67 -24.77
N GLY A 142 -5.22 16.43 -23.68
CA GLY A 142 -5.83 17.77 -23.55
C GLY A 142 -7.33 17.83 -23.87
N SER A 143 -8.06 16.75 -23.63
CA SER A 143 -9.42 16.52 -24.13
C SER A 143 -10.36 16.06 -23.01
N ALA A 144 -11.67 16.01 -23.28
CA ALA A 144 -12.66 15.42 -22.41
C ALA A 144 -12.99 13.99 -22.83
N GLY A 145 -13.05 13.07 -21.85
CA GLY A 145 -13.33 11.66 -22.07
C GLY A 145 -14.41 11.10 -21.14
N LEU A 146 -15.30 10.29 -21.72
CA LEU A 146 -16.26 9.49 -20.96
C LEU A 146 -16.26 8.06 -21.50
N ALA A 147 -16.02 7.07 -20.64
CA ALA A 147 -16.23 5.66 -20.93
C ALA A 147 -17.25 5.08 -19.95
N GLU A 148 -18.39 4.63 -20.43
CA GLU A 148 -19.50 4.16 -19.64
C GLU A 148 -19.94 2.77 -20.08
N ARG A 149 -19.91 1.80 -19.16
CA ARG A 149 -20.24 0.39 -19.41
C ARG A 149 -19.45 -0.21 -20.59
N CYS A 150 -18.16 0.15 -20.65
CA CYS A 150 -17.26 -0.31 -21.68
C CYS A 150 -16.39 -1.47 -21.22
N ARG A 151 -15.83 -2.21 -22.17
CA ARG A 151 -14.82 -3.21 -21.92
C ARG A 151 -13.56 -2.92 -22.72
N PHE A 152 -12.43 -2.87 -22.01
CA PHE A 152 -11.09 -2.70 -22.56
C PHE A 152 -10.31 -3.99 -22.30
N THR A 153 -9.87 -4.66 -23.33
CA THR A 153 -9.28 -6.00 -23.20
C THR A 153 -7.97 -6.14 -23.96
N ASP A 154 -6.99 -6.77 -23.31
CA ASP A 154 -5.69 -7.15 -23.90
C ASP A 154 -4.92 -5.98 -24.54
N ALA A 155 -4.98 -4.81 -23.93
CA ALA A 155 -4.24 -3.65 -24.44
C ALA A 155 -2.73 -3.93 -24.40
N ALA A 156 -2.06 -3.74 -25.54
CA ALA A 156 -0.61 -3.95 -25.68
C ALA A 156 0.24 -2.91 -24.91
N ASP A 157 -0.39 -1.92 -24.30
CA ASP A 157 0.20 -0.83 -23.50
C ASP A 157 -0.78 -0.52 -22.35
N ASN A 158 -1.00 0.74 -21.99
CA ASN A 158 -2.07 1.15 -21.09
C ASN A 158 -3.43 0.98 -21.79
N ALA A 159 -4.44 0.46 -21.11
CA ALA A 159 -5.77 0.38 -21.73
C ALA A 159 -6.36 1.78 -21.95
N ILE A 160 -6.22 2.65 -20.94
CA ILE A 160 -6.67 4.04 -20.99
C ILE A 160 -5.51 4.95 -20.52
N ALA A 161 -5.27 6.04 -21.25
CA ALA A 161 -4.31 7.08 -20.87
C ALA A 161 -4.94 8.46 -20.92
N ALA A 162 -4.87 9.21 -19.82
CA ALA A 162 -5.26 10.61 -19.71
C ALA A 162 -3.99 11.45 -19.58
N LEU A 163 -3.74 12.34 -20.53
CA LEU A 163 -2.49 13.08 -20.69
C LEU A 163 -2.74 14.57 -20.90
N GLU A 164 -1.76 15.41 -20.50
CA GLU A 164 -1.66 16.82 -20.91
C GLU A 164 -2.95 17.63 -20.65
N GLY A 165 -3.45 17.60 -19.42
CA GLY A 165 -4.65 18.35 -19.03
C GLY A 165 -5.98 17.70 -19.41
N ALA A 166 -5.97 16.46 -19.88
CA ALA A 166 -7.21 15.72 -20.16
C ALA A 166 -8.07 15.55 -18.91
N ARG A 167 -9.38 15.46 -19.09
CA ARG A 167 -10.35 15.14 -18.04
C ARG A 167 -11.16 13.92 -18.45
N VAL A 168 -10.94 12.80 -17.76
CA VAL A 168 -11.50 11.50 -18.15
C VAL A 168 -12.38 10.95 -17.04
N THR A 169 -13.54 10.43 -17.39
CA THR A 169 -14.41 9.68 -16.48
C THR A 169 -14.64 8.28 -17.01
N VAL A 170 -14.42 7.26 -16.18
CA VAL A 170 -14.67 5.86 -16.50
C VAL A 170 -15.66 5.29 -15.50
N ARG A 171 -16.81 4.80 -15.96
CA ARG A 171 -17.88 4.32 -15.07
C ARG A 171 -18.39 2.94 -15.46
N GLY A 172 -18.59 2.08 -14.45
CA GLY A 172 -19.20 0.77 -14.61
C GLY A 172 -18.56 -0.07 -15.72
N SER A 173 -17.26 0.09 -15.92
CA SER A 173 -16.51 -0.50 -17.02
C SER A 173 -15.55 -1.57 -16.53
N ARG A 174 -15.12 -2.44 -17.44
CA ARG A 174 -14.16 -3.51 -17.17
C ARG A 174 -12.89 -3.30 -17.96
N ILE A 175 -11.74 -3.40 -17.30
CA ILE A 175 -10.40 -3.30 -17.88
C ILE A 175 -9.66 -4.59 -17.57
N GLU A 176 -9.26 -5.33 -18.60
CA GLU A 176 -8.71 -6.69 -18.47
C GLU A 176 -7.44 -6.86 -19.32
N GLY A 177 -6.40 -7.47 -18.75
CA GLY A 177 -5.25 -7.95 -19.52
C GLY A 177 -4.35 -6.87 -20.12
N SER A 178 -4.31 -5.67 -19.59
CA SER A 178 -3.42 -4.62 -20.08
C SER A 178 -1.96 -4.98 -19.80
N ARG A 179 -1.09 -4.84 -20.81
CA ARG A 179 0.33 -5.21 -20.65
C ARG A 179 1.10 -4.28 -19.74
N ILE A 180 0.70 -3.02 -19.64
CA ILE A 180 1.27 -2.04 -18.71
C ILE A 180 0.20 -1.69 -17.68
N HIS A 181 -0.46 -0.55 -17.77
CA HIS A 181 -1.46 -0.12 -16.79
C HIS A 181 -2.90 -0.26 -17.33
N GLY A 182 -3.85 -0.46 -16.43
CA GLY A 182 -5.27 -0.35 -16.78
C GLY A 182 -5.64 1.11 -17.10
N LEU A 183 -5.37 2.03 -16.19
CA LEU A 183 -5.55 3.48 -16.37
C LEU A 183 -4.28 4.22 -15.94
N ARG A 184 -3.75 5.07 -16.81
CA ARG A 184 -2.66 6.01 -16.50
C ARG A 184 -3.13 7.45 -16.59
N VAL A 185 -2.79 8.26 -15.58
CA VAL A 185 -3.11 9.69 -15.49
C VAL A 185 -1.81 10.48 -15.30
N CYS A 186 -1.42 11.25 -16.33
CA CYS A 186 -0.17 12.00 -16.35
C CYS A 186 -0.46 13.47 -16.68
N ASP A 187 -0.19 14.37 -15.75
CA ASP A 187 -0.53 15.80 -15.86
C ASP A 187 -1.99 16.03 -16.33
N ALA A 188 -2.93 15.27 -15.77
CA ALA A 188 -4.33 15.20 -16.17
C ALA A 188 -5.22 14.86 -14.96
N TYR A 189 -6.53 14.84 -15.17
CA TYR A 189 -7.51 14.37 -14.20
C TYR A 189 -8.24 13.13 -14.71
N ALA A 190 -8.39 12.12 -13.86
CA ALA A 190 -9.31 11.03 -14.14
C ALA A 190 -10.11 10.60 -12.90
N GLU A 191 -11.36 10.19 -13.14
CA GLU A 191 -12.24 9.54 -12.18
C GLU A 191 -12.63 8.16 -12.71
N ILE A 192 -12.41 7.13 -11.90
CA ILE A 192 -12.86 5.77 -12.20
C ILE A 192 -13.81 5.30 -11.10
N THR A 193 -15.05 4.93 -11.48
CA THR A 193 -16.12 4.63 -10.54
C THR A 193 -16.84 3.33 -10.89
N GLY A 194 -17.00 2.43 -9.89
CA GLY A 194 -17.73 1.18 -10.04
C GLY A 194 -17.15 0.26 -11.12
N CYS A 195 -15.84 0.31 -11.31
CA CYS A 195 -15.14 -0.44 -12.34
C CYS A 195 -14.44 -1.68 -11.79
N GLU A 196 -14.23 -2.64 -12.67
CA GLU A 196 -13.39 -3.81 -12.42
C GLU A 196 -12.11 -3.72 -13.24
N VAL A 197 -10.94 -3.84 -12.58
CA VAL A 197 -9.63 -3.80 -13.24
C VAL A 197 -8.87 -5.06 -12.85
N THR A 198 -8.46 -5.87 -13.83
CA THR A 198 -7.81 -7.15 -13.55
C THR A 198 -6.73 -7.52 -14.57
N GLY A 199 -5.74 -8.30 -14.14
CA GLY A 199 -4.73 -8.88 -15.03
C GLY A 199 -3.81 -7.85 -15.68
N THR A 200 -3.45 -6.77 -15.01
CA THR A 200 -2.52 -5.76 -15.53
C THR A 200 -1.07 -6.18 -15.31
N GLY A 201 -0.20 -5.92 -16.28
CA GLY A 201 1.22 -6.25 -16.20
C GLY A 201 2.01 -5.36 -15.23
N GLN A 202 1.53 -4.14 -14.99
CA GLN A 202 2.02 -3.22 -13.96
C GLN A 202 0.85 -2.74 -13.10
N ALA A 203 0.88 -1.52 -12.58
CA ALA A 203 -0.20 -1.01 -11.73
C ALA A 203 -1.57 -1.04 -12.44
N ALA A 204 -2.62 -1.43 -11.71
CA ALA A 204 -3.96 -1.36 -12.30
C ALA A 204 -4.36 0.06 -12.64
N VAL A 205 -4.16 0.99 -11.70
CA VAL A 205 -4.36 2.43 -11.93
C VAL A 205 -3.18 3.21 -11.38
N VAL A 206 -2.71 4.20 -12.14
CA VAL A 206 -1.57 5.03 -11.76
C VAL A 206 -1.81 6.51 -12.05
N ALA A 207 -1.44 7.36 -11.11
CA ALA A 207 -1.28 8.79 -11.31
C ALA A 207 0.20 9.15 -11.18
N ASP A 208 0.74 9.80 -12.19
CA ASP A 208 2.12 10.29 -12.22
C ASP A 208 2.17 11.77 -12.64
N THR A 209 3.35 12.39 -12.50
CA THR A 209 3.64 13.74 -13.00
C THR A 209 2.52 14.75 -12.67
N ARG A 210 2.21 14.91 -11.38
CA ARG A 210 1.12 15.79 -10.89
C ARG A 210 -0.29 15.41 -11.35
N GLY A 211 -0.48 14.21 -11.87
CA GLY A 211 -1.80 13.70 -12.22
C GLY A 211 -2.73 13.67 -10.99
N GLU A 212 -4.02 13.85 -11.22
CA GLU A 212 -5.05 13.76 -10.20
C GLU A 212 -6.00 12.60 -10.52
N LEU A 213 -6.11 11.63 -9.58
CA LEU A 213 -6.88 10.40 -9.79
C LEU A 213 -7.87 10.18 -8.66
N ALA A 214 -9.15 10.01 -9.01
CA ALA A 214 -10.18 9.54 -8.08
C ALA A 214 -10.59 8.10 -8.43
N VAL A 215 -10.49 7.18 -7.45
CA VAL A 215 -10.89 5.78 -7.57
C VAL A 215 -12.02 5.52 -6.58
N VAL A 216 -13.22 5.21 -7.07
CA VAL A 216 -14.41 5.10 -6.24
C VAL A 216 -15.13 3.77 -6.49
N GLU A 217 -15.36 3.01 -5.43
CA GLU A 217 -16.16 1.77 -5.48
C GLU A 217 -15.67 0.76 -6.54
N CYS A 218 -14.36 0.69 -6.75
CA CYS A 218 -13.76 -0.21 -7.73
C CYS A 218 -13.31 -1.54 -7.12
N ALA A 219 -13.27 -2.58 -7.97
CA ALA A 219 -12.65 -3.87 -7.67
C ALA A 219 -11.39 -4.03 -8.53
N ILE A 220 -10.24 -4.16 -7.88
CA ILE A 220 -8.93 -4.31 -8.51
C ILE A 220 -8.34 -5.64 -8.09
N SER A 221 -7.90 -6.46 -9.05
CA SER A 221 -7.36 -7.77 -8.70
C SER A 221 -6.35 -8.32 -9.71
N ALA A 222 -5.59 -9.32 -9.27
CA ALA A 222 -4.66 -10.07 -10.12
C ALA A 222 -3.69 -9.17 -10.92
N THR A 223 -3.18 -8.11 -10.29
CA THR A 223 -2.17 -7.23 -10.92
C THR A 223 -0.77 -7.80 -10.68
N HIS A 224 0.13 -7.71 -11.67
CA HIS A 224 1.48 -8.22 -11.48
C HIS A 224 2.32 -7.32 -10.56
N ALA A 225 1.99 -6.06 -10.49
CA ALA A 225 2.65 -5.08 -9.62
C ALA A 225 1.63 -4.42 -8.67
N GLU A 226 1.50 -3.10 -8.67
CA GLU A 226 0.66 -2.37 -7.73
C GLU A 226 -0.83 -2.43 -8.13
N GLY A 227 -1.72 -2.47 -7.15
CA GLY A 227 -3.13 -2.21 -7.40
C GLY A 227 -3.35 -0.74 -7.77
N ILE A 228 -2.91 0.17 -6.91
CA ILE A 228 -3.05 1.62 -7.09
C ILE A 228 -1.69 2.27 -6.84
N MET A 229 -1.27 3.19 -7.70
CA MET A 229 0.00 3.88 -7.54
C MET A 229 -0.14 5.40 -7.71
N PHE A 230 0.44 6.16 -6.78
CA PHE A 230 0.58 7.62 -6.83
C PHE A 230 2.06 8.00 -6.75
N ILE A 231 2.58 8.69 -7.75
CA ILE A 231 3.99 9.09 -7.81
C ILE A 231 4.16 10.52 -8.34
N GLU A 232 5.35 11.09 -8.15
CA GLU A 232 5.73 12.37 -8.76
C GLU A 232 4.74 13.51 -8.45
N GLN A 233 4.51 13.74 -7.14
CA GLN A 233 3.63 14.80 -6.64
C GLN A 233 2.16 14.69 -7.10
N SER A 234 1.76 13.51 -7.60
CA SER A 234 0.37 13.24 -7.91
C SER A 234 -0.50 13.23 -6.65
N ARG A 235 -1.79 13.44 -6.82
CA ARG A 235 -2.76 13.50 -5.74
C ARG A 235 -4.07 12.84 -6.14
N GLY A 236 -4.96 12.68 -5.20
CA GLY A 236 -6.29 12.16 -5.48
C GLY A 236 -6.93 11.47 -4.30
N SER A 237 -7.94 10.69 -4.59
CA SER A 237 -8.66 9.92 -3.57
C SER A 237 -8.91 8.49 -3.99
N VAL A 238 -8.99 7.60 -2.97
CA VAL A 238 -9.43 6.22 -3.14
C VAL A 238 -10.52 5.96 -2.12
N ASP A 239 -11.74 5.77 -2.58
CA ASP A 239 -12.89 5.59 -1.71
C ASP A 239 -13.57 4.22 -1.92
N ARG A 240 -13.85 3.49 -0.84
CA ARG A 240 -14.58 2.22 -0.83
C ARG A 240 -14.16 1.23 -1.93
N THR A 241 -12.86 1.21 -2.21
CA THR A 241 -12.27 0.37 -3.25
C THR A 241 -11.63 -0.87 -2.62
N ARG A 242 -11.76 -1.99 -3.31
CA ARG A 242 -11.14 -3.25 -2.91
C ARG A 242 -10.01 -3.63 -3.86
N VAL A 243 -8.83 -3.85 -3.31
CA VAL A 243 -7.66 -4.37 -4.03
C VAL A 243 -7.31 -5.74 -3.48
N THR A 244 -7.17 -6.73 -4.35
CA THR A 244 -6.82 -8.11 -3.97
C THR A 244 -5.79 -8.71 -4.93
N ASP A 245 -4.94 -9.61 -4.42
CA ASP A 245 -3.94 -10.32 -5.24
C ASP A 245 -3.09 -9.36 -6.11
N ALA A 246 -2.69 -8.24 -5.54
CA ALA A 246 -1.68 -7.34 -6.10
C ALA A 246 -0.31 -7.63 -5.45
N LEU A 247 0.79 -7.22 -6.07
CA LEU A 247 2.08 -7.23 -5.36
C LEU A 247 2.02 -6.27 -4.18
N HIS A 248 1.64 -5.02 -4.45
CA HIS A 248 1.34 -4.01 -3.44
C HIS A 248 -0.10 -3.50 -3.62
N GLY A 249 -0.84 -3.32 -2.54
CA GLY A 249 -2.21 -2.81 -2.61
C GLY A 249 -2.26 -1.36 -3.10
N VAL A 250 -1.62 -0.46 -2.37
CA VAL A 250 -1.41 0.94 -2.77
C VAL A 250 0.04 1.36 -2.51
N VAL A 251 0.62 2.05 -3.47
CA VAL A 251 1.98 2.63 -3.38
C VAL A 251 1.92 4.14 -3.52
N THR A 252 2.62 4.85 -2.62
CA THR A 252 2.81 6.31 -2.72
C THR A 252 4.28 6.64 -2.61
N LYS A 253 4.82 7.45 -3.52
CA LYS A 253 6.22 7.87 -3.52
C LYS A 253 6.45 9.21 -4.21
N SER A 254 7.67 9.77 -4.06
CA SER A 254 8.11 10.99 -4.75
C SER A 254 7.17 12.19 -4.50
N GLY A 255 6.81 12.41 -3.21
CA GLY A 255 5.97 13.52 -2.80
C GLY A 255 4.48 13.41 -3.14
N ALA A 256 4.04 12.27 -3.63
CA ALA A 256 2.61 12.01 -3.82
C ALA A 256 1.88 11.84 -2.49
N GLY A 257 0.60 12.25 -2.42
CA GLY A 257 -0.17 12.23 -1.18
C GLY A 257 -1.67 12.06 -1.40
N PRO A 258 -2.14 10.86 -1.68
CA PRO A 258 -3.58 10.59 -1.79
C PRO A 258 -4.28 10.56 -0.44
N VAL A 259 -5.61 10.69 -0.47
CA VAL A 259 -6.49 10.38 0.64
C VAL A 259 -7.26 9.09 0.35
N VAL A 260 -7.09 8.09 1.21
CA VAL A 260 -7.68 6.76 1.03
C VAL A 260 -8.69 6.49 2.14
N ARG A 261 -9.94 6.19 1.79
CA ARG A 261 -11.03 5.98 2.76
C ARG A 261 -11.80 4.69 2.53
N GLY A 262 -12.12 4.01 3.62
CA GLY A 262 -13.04 2.87 3.64
C GLY A 262 -12.64 1.75 2.67
N SER A 263 -11.38 1.68 2.31
CA SER A 263 -10.87 0.77 1.29
C SER A 263 -10.23 -0.47 1.91
N VAL A 264 -10.19 -1.55 1.14
CA VAL A 264 -9.68 -2.85 1.59
C VAL A 264 -8.54 -3.30 0.69
N PHE A 265 -7.39 -3.57 1.29
CA PHE A 265 -6.22 -4.18 0.65
C PHE A 265 -6.05 -5.58 1.20
N ALA A 266 -6.36 -6.61 0.42
CA ALA A 266 -6.37 -7.98 0.91
C ALA A 266 -5.49 -8.90 0.07
N ASP A 267 -4.88 -9.87 0.75
CA ASP A 267 -4.09 -10.94 0.11
C ASP A 267 -3.00 -10.41 -0.84
N CYS A 268 -2.44 -9.24 -0.48
CA CYS A 268 -1.34 -8.66 -1.23
C CYS A 268 -0.10 -9.55 -1.11
N ARG A 269 0.58 -9.80 -2.22
CA ARG A 269 1.70 -10.74 -2.27
C ARG A 269 2.96 -10.22 -1.57
N ASP A 270 3.03 -8.92 -1.33
CA ASP A 270 4.09 -8.30 -0.53
C ASP A 270 3.48 -7.32 0.49
N THR A 271 3.10 -6.10 0.12
CA THR A 271 2.59 -5.09 1.06
C THR A 271 1.16 -4.64 0.74
N GLY A 272 0.40 -4.32 1.79
CA GLY A 272 -0.93 -3.72 1.61
C GLY A 272 -0.83 -2.22 1.28
N ILE A 273 -0.18 -1.45 2.14
CA ILE A 273 0.08 -0.01 1.98
C ILE A 273 1.60 0.19 1.99
N ASN A 274 2.15 0.78 0.94
CA ASN A 274 3.59 1.06 0.81
C ASN A 274 3.82 2.55 0.55
N VAL A 275 4.45 3.24 1.50
CA VAL A 275 4.75 4.67 1.43
C VAL A 275 6.26 4.87 1.51
N GLN A 276 6.86 5.32 0.41
CA GLN A 276 8.32 5.39 0.28
C GLN A 276 8.79 6.63 -0.48
N ASP A 277 10.11 6.89 -0.47
CA ASP A 277 10.74 7.97 -1.23
C ASP A 277 10.03 9.32 -1.03
N ALA A 278 9.90 9.76 0.23
CA ALA A 278 9.17 10.98 0.62
C ALA A 278 7.68 10.99 0.20
N GLY A 279 7.09 9.84 -0.08
CA GLY A 279 5.65 9.70 -0.28
C GLY A 279 4.87 10.05 0.98
N LEU A 280 3.66 10.51 0.79
CA LEU A 280 2.70 10.84 1.84
C LEU A 280 1.41 10.04 1.61
N GLY A 281 0.44 10.21 2.49
CA GLY A 281 -0.91 9.65 2.31
C GLY A 281 -1.67 9.61 3.63
N THR A 282 -2.95 9.90 3.55
CA THR A 282 -3.87 9.76 4.67
C THR A 282 -4.79 8.57 4.41
N PHE A 283 -4.81 7.62 5.33
CA PHE A 283 -5.59 6.39 5.23
C PHE A 283 -6.60 6.35 6.39
N GLU A 284 -7.87 6.41 6.08
CA GLU A 284 -8.96 6.48 7.06
C GLU A 284 -9.93 5.31 6.89
N HIS A 285 -10.25 4.62 7.99
CA HIS A 285 -11.18 3.48 8.00
C HIS A 285 -10.80 2.37 7.01
N CYS A 286 -9.51 2.20 6.73
CA CYS A 286 -9.01 1.20 5.80
C CYS A 286 -8.73 -0.13 6.50
N ARG A 287 -8.77 -1.21 5.74
CA ARG A 287 -8.44 -2.56 6.21
C ARG A 287 -7.34 -3.15 5.36
N VAL A 288 -6.30 -3.66 6.02
CA VAL A 288 -5.22 -4.42 5.37
C VAL A 288 -5.26 -5.84 5.91
N LEU A 289 -5.51 -6.80 5.04
CA LEU A 289 -5.81 -8.19 5.42
C LEU A 289 -4.88 -9.15 4.69
N GLY A 290 -4.14 -9.98 5.42
CA GLY A 290 -3.36 -11.07 4.83
C GLY A 290 -2.21 -10.65 3.91
N ALA A 291 -1.63 -9.47 4.08
CA ALA A 291 -0.43 -9.08 3.33
C ALA A 291 0.74 -10.01 3.73
N ARG A 292 1.41 -10.62 2.75
CA ARG A 292 2.37 -11.70 3.06
C ARG A 292 3.57 -11.22 3.86
N ASN A 293 4.09 -10.04 3.57
CA ASN A 293 5.30 -9.53 4.18
C ASN A 293 4.99 -8.43 5.21
N VAL A 294 4.62 -7.25 4.78
CA VAL A 294 4.32 -6.11 5.65
C VAL A 294 2.96 -5.53 5.28
N ALA A 295 2.06 -5.41 6.24
CA ALA A 295 0.76 -4.84 5.94
C ALA A 295 0.85 -3.33 5.62
N VAL A 296 1.58 -2.56 6.44
CA VAL A 296 1.82 -1.12 6.24
C VAL A 296 3.32 -0.85 6.32
N PHE A 297 3.90 -0.39 5.23
CA PHE A 297 5.33 -0.14 5.12
C PHE A 297 5.64 1.33 4.86
N SER A 298 6.51 1.92 5.67
CA SER A 298 7.02 3.27 5.51
C SER A 298 8.55 3.27 5.50
N THR A 299 9.15 3.78 4.43
CA THR A 299 10.60 3.76 4.24
C THR A 299 11.09 4.98 3.45
N LYS A 300 12.39 5.28 3.50
CA LYS A 300 13.04 6.34 2.71
C LYS A 300 12.30 7.69 2.77
N GLY A 301 12.03 8.15 3.99
CA GLY A 301 11.32 9.41 4.21
C GLY A 301 9.82 9.38 3.91
N GLY A 302 9.25 8.21 3.60
CA GLY A 302 7.80 8.04 3.53
C GLY A 302 7.14 8.40 4.87
N ALA A 303 5.95 8.99 4.82
CA ALA A 303 5.25 9.45 6.03
C ALA A 303 3.72 9.27 5.94
N PRO A 304 3.22 8.05 6.07
CA PRO A 304 1.78 7.79 6.10
C PRO A 304 1.14 8.27 7.39
N GLU A 305 -0.12 8.67 7.28
CA GLU A 305 -1.01 8.90 8.40
C GLU A 305 -2.20 7.92 8.35
N LEU A 306 -2.27 7.01 9.32
CA LEU A 306 -3.37 6.06 9.43
C LEU A 306 -4.30 6.44 10.59
N ARG A 307 -5.61 6.45 10.35
CA ARG A 307 -6.64 6.70 11.35
C ARG A 307 -7.78 5.69 11.25
N ASP A 308 -8.17 5.13 12.38
CA ASP A 308 -9.29 4.18 12.48
C ASP A 308 -9.14 2.99 11.51
N CYS A 309 -7.92 2.49 11.36
CA CYS A 309 -7.59 1.41 10.43
C CYS A 309 -7.46 0.06 11.15
N HIS A 310 -7.62 -1.01 10.38
CA HIS A 310 -7.51 -2.38 10.87
C HIS A 310 -6.51 -3.18 10.03
N VAL A 311 -5.54 -3.79 10.69
CA VAL A 311 -4.50 -4.63 10.09
C VAL A 311 -4.62 -6.02 10.70
N SER A 312 -4.79 -7.05 9.89
CA SER A 312 -4.84 -8.42 10.38
C SER A 312 -4.29 -9.44 9.39
N GLY A 313 -3.73 -10.50 9.93
CA GLY A 313 -3.10 -11.56 9.15
C GLY A 313 -1.80 -11.11 8.45
N GLY A 314 -1.00 -12.07 8.04
CA GLY A 314 0.32 -11.79 7.44
C GLY A 314 1.47 -11.80 8.44
N ASN A 315 2.65 -11.35 8.04
CA ASN A 315 3.85 -11.47 8.85
C ASN A 315 4.08 -10.25 9.74
N VAL A 316 4.26 -9.07 9.17
CA VAL A 316 4.51 -7.83 9.93
C VAL A 316 3.33 -6.87 9.75
N GLY A 317 2.87 -6.28 10.86
CA GLY A 317 1.75 -5.33 10.81
C GLY A 317 2.18 -3.99 10.23
N ILE A 318 2.89 -3.20 11.00
CA ILE A 318 3.38 -1.88 10.59
C ILE A 318 4.89 -1.86 10.71
N ALA A 319 5.59 -1.53 9.62
CA ALA A 319 7.03 -1.34 9.63
C ALA A 319 7.40 0.08 9.17
N VAL A 320 8.24 0.74 9.96
CA VAL A 320 8.79 2.08 9.69
C VAL A 320 10.31 1.96 9.75
N THR A 321 10.98 2.09 8.60
CA THR A 321 12.42 1.80 8.49
C THR A 321 13.14 2.82 7.59
N ASP A 322 14.46 2.81 7.61
CA ASP A 322 15.30 3.55 6.66
C ASP A 322 14.85 5.04 6.54
N GLY A 323 14.82 5.72 7.67
CA GLY A 323 14.41 7.13 7.75
C GLY A 323 12.92 7.38 7.49
N GLY A 324 12.11 6.36 7.31
CA GLY A 324 10.65 6.47 7.22
C GLY A 324 10.05 7.11 8.47
N ARG A 325 8.88 7.68 8.34
CA ARG A 325 8.09 8.29 9.43
C ARG A 325 6.68 7.72 9.38
N GLY A 326 5.90 7.94 10.41
CA GLY A 326 4.48 7.55 10.39
C GLY A 326 3.72 7.99 11.62
N ARG A 327 2.42 8.24 11.43
CA ARG A 327 1.49 8.53 12.52
C ARG A 327 0.31 7.57 12.45
N PHE A 328 0.11 6.83 13.53
CA PHE A 328 -0.87 5.74 13.60
C PHE A 328 -1.80 5.98 14.78
N THR A 329 -3.06 6.33 14.50
CA THR A 329 -4.04 6.71 15.52
C THR A 329 -5.26 5.80 15.45
N ARG A 330 -5.65 5.18 16.55
CA ARG A 330 -6.77 4.24 16.64
C ARG A 330 -6.66 3.10 15.60
N VAL A 331 -5.48 2.50 15.53
CA VAL A 331 -5.23 1.34 14.65
C VAL A 331 -5.31 0.05 15.47
N VAL A 332 -6.00 -0.93 14.95
CA VAL A 332 -6.02 -2.29 15.47
C VAL A 332 -5.07 -3.15 14.64
N VAL A 333 -4.15 -3.86 15.31
CA VAL A 333 -3.21 -4.79 14.68
C VAL A 333 -3.34 -6.14 15.36
N GLU A 334 -3.74 -7.18 14.65
CA GLU A 334 -4.04 -8.47 15.26
C GLU A 334 -3.80 -9.68 14.35
N ASP A 335 -3.69 -10.85 14.97
CA ASP A 335 -3.62 -12.15 14.28
C ASP A 335 -2.46 -12.26 13.28
N LEU A 336 -1.29 -11.76 13.64
CA LEU A 336 -0.09 -11.81 12.81
C LEU A 336 0.75 -13.06 13.11
N THR A 337 1.62 -13.43 12.17
CA THR A 337 2.61 -14.51 12.37
C THR A 337 3.98 -14.01 12.82
N GLY A 338 4.17 -12.70 12.91
CA GLY A 338 5.41 -12.05 13.35
C GLY A 338 5.15 -10.78 14.17
N THR A 339 5.96 -9.76 13.96
CA THR A 339 5.94 -8.52 14.76
C THR A 339 4.79 -7.59 14.38
N ALA A 340 4.05 -7.11 15.36
CA ALA A 340 2.96 -6.16 15.11
C ALA A 340 3.45 -4.79 14.67
N LEU A 341 4.39 -4.19 15.40
CA LEU A 341 4.94 -2.85 15.15
C LEU A 341 6.46 -2.93 15.10
N ARG A 342 7.06 -2.50 14.00
CA ARG A 342 8.52 -2.54 13.79
C ARG A 342 9.03 -1.15 13.42
N VAL A 343 10.03 -0.65 14.16
CA VAL A 343 10.66 0.65 13.91
C VAL A 343 12.17 0.46 13.88
N TYR A 344 12.78 0.48 12.69
CA TYR A 344 14.18 0.16 12.49
C TYR A 344 14.91 1.29 11.73
N ASP A 345 16.22 1.28 11.78
CA ASP A 345 17.12 2.03 10.88
C ASP A 345 16.69 3.50 10.66
N GLU A 346 16.79 4.31 11.72
CA GLU A 346 16.42 5.71 11.72
C GLU A 346 14.91 5.98 11.51
N GLY A 347 14.09 4.93 11.54
CA GLY A 347 12.64 5.05 11.49
C GLY A 347 12.08 5.88 12.64
N GLY A 348 11.01 6.63 12.40
CA GLY A 348 10.31 7.43 13.42
C GLY A 348 8.81 7.23 13.37
N ALA A 349 8.21 6.74 14.46
CA ALA A 349 6.78 6.42 14.50
C ALA A 349 6.10 6.98 15.75
N ALA A 350 4.87 7.49 15.57
CA ALA A 350 3.98 7.85 16.67
C ALA A 350 2.73 6.97 16.62
N PHE A 351 2.51 6.21 17.68
CA PHE A 351 1.37 5.32 17.87
C PHE A 351 0.48 5.86 18.99
N SER A 352 -0.76 6.14 18.73
CA SER A 352 -1.71 6.60 19.73
C SER A 352 -3.04 5.84 19.68
N HIS A 353 -3.53 5.39 20.82
CA HIS A 353 -4.75 4.56 20.92
C HIS A 353 -4.66 3.30 20.03
N VAL A 354 -3.48 2.70 19.93
CA VAL A 354 -3.28 1.48 19.15
C VAL A 354 -3.58 0.26 20.01
N ARG A 355 -4.22 -0.73 19.43
CA ARG A 355 -4.47 -2.04 20.05
C ARG A 355 -3.75 -3.12 19.26
N VAL A 356 -2.83 -3.81 19.93
CA VAL A 356 -2.11 -4.95 19.38
C VAL A 356 -2.58 -6.21 20.11
N GLU A 357 -3.03 -7.22 19.37
CA GLU A 357 -3.58 -8.44 19.94
C GLU A 357 -3.14 -9.70 19.19
N ARG A 358 -2.88 -10.77 19.92
CA ARG A 358 -2.59 -12.11 19.34
C ARG A 358 -1.48 -12.07 18.28
N CYS A 359 -0.33 -11.56 18.68
CA CYS A 359 0.86 -11.47 17.85
C CYS A 359 2.07 -12.07 18.57
N PRO A 360 3.02 -12.67 17.85
CA PRO A 360 4.26 -13.17 18.47
C PRO A 360 5.08 -12.09 19.18
N ALA A 361 5.21 -10.90 18.57
CA ALA A 361 5.88 -9.75 19.18
C ALA A 361 5.05 -8.46 19.01
N GLY A 362 5.08 -7.59 20.03
CA GLY A 362 4.34 -6.33 20.01
C GLY A 362 5.09 -5.23 19.25
N LEU A 363 5.80 -4.34 19.96
CA LEU A 363 6.67 -3.32 19.36
C LEU A 363 8.13 -3.75 19.42
N GLU A 364 8.78 -3.76 18.28
CA GLU A 364 10.25 -3.87 18.18
C GLU A 364 10.83 -2.55 17.65
N ALA A 365 11.81 -1.96 18.36
CA ALA A 365 12.56 -0.82 17.89
C ALA A 365 14.06 -1.12 17.93
N ARG A 366 14.74 -1.04 16.78
CA ARG A 366 16.17 -1.37 16.67
C ARG A 366 16.86 -0.49 15.62
N GLY A 367 18.08 -0.06 15.89
CA GLY A 367 18.88 0.66 14.90
C GLY A 367 20.12 1.33 15.47
N ASN A 368 20.98 1.78 14.59
CA ASN A 368 22.21 2.51 14.90
C ASN A 368 21.94 4.01 14.78
N GLY A 369 21.33 4.61 15.78
CA GLY A 369 21.19 6.06 15.86
C GLY A 369 19.83 6.62 15.49
N GLY A 370 19.11 7.35 15.51
CA GLY A 370 17.92 8.06 15.04
C GLY A 370 16.57 7.33 15.13
N THR A 371 16.58 6.02 15.45
CA THR A 371 15.33 5.24 15.58
C THR A 371 14.54 5.69 16.79
N THR A 372 13.29 6.12 16.57
CA THR A 372 12.43 6.65 17.62
C THR A 372 11.00 6.12 17.52
N ALA A 373 10.39 5.79 18.66
CA ALA A 373 8.96 5.50 18.71
C ALA A 373 8.32 6.18 19.94
N GLU A 374 7.14 6.71 19.74
CA GLU A 374 6.28 7.20 20.82
C GLU A 374 4.99 6.39 20.82
N VAL A 375 4.63 5.81 21.95
CA VAL A 375 3.40 5.03 22.13
C VAL A 375 2.59 5.62 23.27
N THR A 376 1.37 6.04 22.97
CA THR A 376 0.48 6.64 23.97
C THR A 376 -0.90 5.99 23.96
N ASP A 377 -1.51 5.86 25.14
CA ASP A 377 -2.90 5.40 25.31
C ASP A 377 -3.19 4.07 24.59
N SER A 378 -2.27 3.11 24.65
CA SER A 378 -2.27 1.92 23.80
C SER A 378 -2.26 0.62 24.62
N VAL A 379 -2.76 -0.46 24.01
CA VAL A 379 -2.89 -1.76 24.66
C VAL A 379 -2.22 -2.84 23.82
N PHE A 380 -1.40 -3.65 24.49
CA PHE A 380 -0.81 -4.89 23.97
C PHE A 380 -1.41 -6.08 24.74
N ARG A 381 -2.04 -7.00 24.05
CA ARG A 381 -2.73 -8.13 24.65
C ARG A 381 -2.42 -9.43 23.93
N ASP A 382 -2.23 -10.51 24.70
CA ASP A 382 -1.95 -11.84 24.16
C ASP A 382 -0.74 -11.83 23.20
N ILE A 383 0.39 -11.31 23.69
CA ILE A 383 1.66 -11.25 22.96
C ILE A 383 2.56 -12.39 23.44
N ASP A 384 3.07 -13.23 22.54
CA ASP A 384 3.79 -14.43 22.94
C ASP A 384 5.17 -14.15 23.56
N MET A 385 5.98 -13.27 22.96
CA MET A 385 7.36 -13.01 23.39
C MET A 385 7.48 -11.77 24.26
N GLY A 386 7.11 -10.62 23.78
CA GLY A 386 7.22 -9.36 24.52
C GLY A 386 6.37 -8.25 23.95
N ALA A 387 5.74 -7.48 24.83
CA ALA A 387 4.90 -6.38 24.42
C ALA A 387 5.72 -5.25 23.77
N VAL A 388 6.89 -4.90 24.37
CA VAL A 388 7.83 -3.92 23.81
C VAL A 388 9.27 -4.40 24.02
N ALA A 389 10.04 -4.47 22.95
CA ALA A 389 11.46 -4.82 22.99
C ALA A 389 12.26 -3.81 22.16
N ILE A 390 13.25 -3.16 22.78
CA ILE A 390 14.08 -2.17 22.09
C ILE A 390 15.55 -2.48 22.24
N ASP A 391 16.32 -2.18 21.19
CA ASP A 391 17.75 -2.51 21.14
C ASP A 391 18.53 -1.48 20.29
N GLY A 392 19.85 -1.65 20.23
CA GLY A 392 20.76 -0.75 19.49
C GLY A 392 20.90 0.61 20.18
N GLN A 393 20.66 1.70 19.46
CA GLN A 393 20.67 3.05 19.97
C GLN A 393 19.28 3.74 19.88
N SER A 394 18.22 2.92 19.85
CA SER A 394 16.85 3.39 19.73
C SER A 394 16.36 4.12 20.97
N ARG A 395 15.39 5.02 20.78
CA ARG A 395 14.72 5.74 21.86
C ARG A 395 13.22 5.57 21.76
N VAL A 396 12.63 5.01 22.80
CA VAL A 396 11.18 4.75 22.85
C VAL A 396 10.58 5.38 24.09
N THR A 397 9.46 6.04 23.92
CA THR A 397 8.66 6.60 25.01
C THR A 397 7.30 5.91 25.05
N LEU A 398 6.93 5.37 26.20
CA LEU A 398 5.62 4.78 26.48
C LEU A 398 4.90 5.65 27.51
N ARG A 399 3.64 6.00 27.23
CA ARG A 399 2.78 6.73 28.17
C ARG A 399 1.37 6.15 28.17
N ASN A 400 0.87 5.79 29.32
CA ASN A 400 -0.45 5.18 29.46
C ASN A 400 -0.59 3.94 28.55
N VAL A 401 0.37 3.02 28.69
CA VAL A 401 0.43 1.79 27.88
C VAL A 401 0.16 0.60 28.78
N THR A 402 -0.77 -0.24 28.38
CA THR A 402 -1.11 -1.47 29.10
C THR A 402 -0.62 -2.69 28.34
N ALA A 403 0.07 -3.61 29.04
CA ALA A 403 0.40 -4.94 28.54
C ALA A 403 -0.37 -5.98 29.37
N GLU A 404 -1.33 -6.65 28.75
CA GLU A 404 -2.14 -7.71 29.37
C GLU A 404 -1.79 -9.06 28.77
N ARG A 405 -1.49 -10.06 29.62
CA ARG A 405 -1.00 -11.36 29.16
C ARG A 405 0.14 -11.17 28.15
N GLY A 406 1.15 -10.39 28.62
CA GLY A 406 2.24 -9.85 27.81
C GLY A 406 3.32 -10.88 27.40
N GLY A 407 3.01 -12.17 27.45
CA GLY A 407 3.92 -13.24 27.07
C GLY A 407 5.10 -13.41 28.02
N MET A 408 6.31 -13.57 27.49
CA MET A 408 7.50 -13.80 28.33
C MET A 408 7.92 -12.53 29.06
N VAL A 409 7.90 -11.37 28.42
CA VAL A 409 8.32 -10.10 29.01
C VAL A 409 7.34 -8.97 28.68
N GLY A 410 7.21 -8.01 29.60
CA GLY A 410 6.43 -6.80 29.35
C GLY A 410 7.20 -5.83 28.46
N PHE A 411 8.00 -4.93 29.06
CA PHE A 411 8.78 -3.91 28.35
C PHE A 411 10.27 -4.06 28.62
N THR A 412 11.08 -4.18 27.59
CA THR A 412 12.52 -4.42 27.73
C THR A 412 13.35 -3.49 26.87
N VAL A 413 14.54 -3.15 27.38
CA VAL A 413 15.55 -2.38 26.67
C VAL A 413 16.91 -3.06 26.74
N ALA A 414 17.61 -3.11 25.61
CA ALA A 414 18.94 -3.68 25.50
C ALA A 414 19.89 -2.74 24.71
N GLY A 415 21.15 -3.17 24.55
CA GLY A 415 22.15 -2.38 23.82
C GLY A 415 22.42 -1.01 24.48
N GLU A 416 22.54 0.03 23.70
CA GLU A 416 22.66 1.43 24.14
C GLU A 416 21.32 2.18 24.03
N ALA A 417 20.21 1.45 23.90
CA ALA A 417 18.89 2.02 23.75
C ALA A 417 18.36 2.65 25.05
N MET A 418 17.39 3.55 24.89
CA MET A 418 16.73 4.21 26.00
C MET A 418 15.21 4.00 25.96
N LEU A 419 14.66 3.46 27.00
CA LEU A 419 13.23 3.26 27.22
C LEU A 419 12.73 4.18 28.35
N GLN A 420 11.76 5.02 28.05
CA GLN A 420 11.04 5.82 29.03
C GLN A 420 9.61 5.32 29.15
N ILE A 421 9.15 5.06 30.37
CA ILE A 421 7.81 4.55 30.66
C ILE A 421 7.14 5.45 31.69
N THR A 422 5.93 5.87 31.44
CA THR A 422 5.12 6.62 32.40
C THR A 422 3.68 6.11 32.41
N ASP A 423 3.06 6.08 33.61
CA ASP A 423 1.63 5.81 33.78
C ASP A 423 1.17 4.50 33.09
N SER A 424 1.90 3.40 33.27
CA SER A 424 1.71 2.18 32.50
C SER A 424 1.56 0.93 33.37
N ASP A 425 0.78 -0.04 32.86
CA ASP A 425 0.45 -1.26 33.59
C ASP A 425 0.88 -2.52 32.82
N ILE A 426 1.47 -3.48 33.52
CA ILE A 426 1.87 -4.78 32.98
C ILE A 426 1.27 -5.88 33.85
N THR A 427 0.56 -6.81 33.22
CA THR A 427 -0.07 -7.95 33.92
C THR A 427 0.15 -9.28 33.21
N GLY A 428 0.37 -10.33 33.99
CA GLY A 428 0.39 -11.70 33.49
C GLY A 428 1.53 -11.98 32.50
N VAL A 429 2.77 -11.66 32.88
CA VAL A 429 3.99 -12.01 32.14
C VAL A 429 4.70 -13.21 32.81
N SER A 430 5.34 -14.07 32.01
CA SER A 430 5.93 -15.30 32.55
C SER A 430 7.37 -15.14 33.08
N SER A 431 8.13 -14.12 32.66
CA SER A 431 9.53 -13.97 33.09
C SER A 431 9.85 -12.62 33.74
N GLY A 432 9.35 -11.51 33.20
CA GLY A 432 9.64 -10.20 33.77
C GLY A 432 8.76 -9.07 33.28
N GLY A 433 8.40 -8.15 34.17
CA GLY A 433 7.56 -6.99 33.86
C GLY A 433 8.30 -5.96 33.03
N ILE A 434 9.29 -5.29 33.62
CA ILE A 434 10.13 -4.30 32.93
C ILE A 434 11.61 -4.63 33.14
N GLY A 435 12.45 -4.41 32.12
CA GLY A 435 13.85 -4.79 32.24
C GLY A 435 14.83 -4.04 31.36
N ALA A 436 16.08 -3.98 31.83
CA ALA A 436 17.20 -3.45 31.07
C ALA A 436 18.35 -4.45 31.03
N LEU A 437 18.90 -4.64 29.84
CA LEU A 437 19.92 -5.63 29.54
C LEU A 437 21.15 -4.97 28.90
N GLY A 438 22.32 -5.56 29.07
CA GLY A 438 23.56 -5.07 28.47
C GLY A 438 23.90 -3.66 29.00
N SER A 439 23.90 -2.67 28.15
CA SER A 439 24.08 -1.24 28.49
C SER A 439 22.78 -0.40 28.38
N GLY A 440 21.64 -1.08 28.26
CA GLY A 440 20.33 -0.45 28.11
C GLY A 440 19.96 0.49 29.26
N ARG A 441 19.24 1.56 28.96
CA ARG A 441 18.78 2.53 29.95
C ARG A 441 17.26 2.53 30.06
N LEU A 442 16.74 2.18 31.22
CA LEU A 442 15.33 2.18 31.57
C LEU A 442 15.04 3.33 32.55
N VAL A 443 14.06 4.15 32.22
CA VAL A 443 13.50 5.15 33.15
C VAL A 443 12.00 4.93 33.24
N ALA A 444 11.50 4.58 34.41
CA ALA A 444 10.09 4.25 34.63
C ALA A 444 9.50 5.09 35.78
N ARG A 445 8.31 5.61 35.57
CA ARG A 445 7.58 6.35 36.59
C ARG A 445 6.10 5.97 36.59
N ASN A 446 5.55 5.76 37.77
CA ASN A 446 4.15 5.37 37.97
C ASN A 446 3.78 4.14 37.11
N VAL A 447 4.56 3.06 37.29
CA VAL A 447 4.38 1.80 36.58
C VAL A 447 3.92 0.73 37.55
N THR A 448 2.88 -0.02 37.17
CA THR A 448 2.39 -1.16 37.93
C THR A 448 2.74 -2.47 37.20
N VAL A 449 3.38 -3.40 37.89
CA VAL A 449 3.57 -4.77 37.42
C VAL A 449 2.86 -5.70 38.38
N THR A 450 1.94 -6.51 37.88
CA THR A 450 1.16 -7.45 38.69
C THR A 450 1.14 -8.84 38.10
N GLY A 451 1.36 -9.87 38.94
CA GLY A 451 1.21 -11.26 38.55
C GLY A 451 2.27 -11.72 37.54
N SER A 452 3.53 -11.30 37.72
CA SER A 452 4.67 -11.85 36.98
C SER A 452 5.06 -13.22 37.56
N GLU A 453 5.15 -14.26 36.73
CA GLU A 453 5.69 -15.55 37.15
C GLU A 453 7.19 -15.49 37.43
N GLY A 454 7.85 -14.40 37.10
CA GLY A 454 9.27 -14.15 37.36
C GLY A 454 9.51 -12.87 38.16
N LEU A 455 10.10 -11.88 37.57
CA LEU A 455 10.54 -10.63 38.18
C LEU A 455 9.59 -9.45 37.85
N GLY A 456 9.45 -8.51 38.79
CA GLY A 456 8.76 -7.26 38.53
C GLY A 456 9.61 -6.32 37.65
N VAL A 457 10.79 -5.94 38.17
CA VAL A 457 11.80 -5.18 37.43
C VAL A 457 13.16 -5.84 37.51
N TYR A 458 13.95 -5.77 36.44
CA TYR A 458 15.30 -6.36 36.42
C TYR A 458 16.32 -5.51 35.62
N GLY A 459 17.57 -5.63 36.05
CA GLY A 459 18.73 -5.06 35.37
C GLY A 459 19.89 -6.07 35.37
N THR A 460 20.56 -6.23 34.21
CA THR A 460 21.74 -7.08 34.08
C THR A 460 22.77 -6.46 33.11
N GLY A 461 24.02 -6.98 33.15
CA GLY A 461 25.12 -6.35 32.40
C GLY A 461 25.61 -5.07 33.06
N THR A 462 25.67 -3.98 32.31
CA THR A 462 25.99 -2.63 32.76
C THR A 462 24.77 -1.70 32.66
N ALA A 463 23.58 -2.26 32.60
CA ALA A 463 22.33 -1.54 32.43
C ALA A 463 22.10 -0.52 33.55
N TYR A 464 21.37 0.54 33.21
CA TYR A 464 20.92 1.54 34.17
C TYR A 464 19.39 1.58 34.26
N VAL A 465 18.87 1.38 35.47
CA VAL A 465 17.43 1.28 35.74
C VAL A 465 17.04 2.32 36.80
N ASP A 466 16.24 3.32 36.43
CA ASP A 466 15.69 4.32 37.32
C ASP A 466 14.17 4.21 37.38
N VAL A 467 13.65 3.76 38.51
CA VAL A 467 12.22 3.53 38.71
C VAL A 467 11.73 4.34 39.91
N THR A 468 10.68 5.11 39.69
CA THR A 468 10.08 5.93 40.73
C THR A 468 8.56 5.77 40.80
N ASP A 469 7.98 5.96 41.97
CA ASP A 469 6.53 5.97 42.21
C ASP A 469 5.81 4.71 41.68
N SER A 470 6.47 3.53 41.70
CA SER A 470 6.00 2.31 41.00
C SER A 470 5.67 1.17 41.96
N THR A 471 4.83 0.24 41.50
CA THR A 471 4.34 -0.87 42.31
C THR A 471 4.60 -2.21 41.64
N PHE A 472 5.14 -3.17 42.40
CA PHE A 472 5.43 -4.54 41.96
C PHE A 472 4.72 -5.51 42.88
N THR A 473 3.65 -6.16 42.41
CA THR A 473 2.84 -7.08 43.22
C THR A 473 2.75 -8.47 42.57
N ASP A 474 2.69 -9.49 43.41
CA ASP A 474 2.51 -10.89 43.02
C ASP A 474 3.55 -11.36 41.97
N CYS A 475 4.82 -10.95 42.15
CA CYS A 475 5.93 -11.40 41.33
C CYS A 475 6.55 -12.66 41.96
N ALA A 476 6.51 -13.80 41.26
CA ALA A 476 6.82 -15.09 41.87
C ALA A 476 8.27 -15.26 42.35
N LEU A 477 9.26 -14.64 41.67
CA LEU A 477 10.68 -14.74 42.07
C LEU A 477 11.11 -13.56 42.95
N ALA A 478 10.93 -12.35 42.53
CA ALA A 478 11.19 -11.13 43.28
C ALA A 478 10.52 -9.92 42.66
N GLY A 479 10.26 -8.90 43.45
CA GLY A 479 9.82 -7.59 42.93
C GLY A 479 10.88 -6.93 42.06
N ALA A 480 12.16 -7.00 42.48
CA ALA A 480 13.27 -6.47 41.70
C ALA A 480 14.52 -7.37 41.75
N SER A 481 15.30 -7.43 40.65
CA SER A 481 16.61 -8.11 40.61
C SER A 481 17.63 -7.28 39.81
N PHE A 482 18.80 -7.07 40.43
CA PHE A 482 19.93 -6.36 39.79
C PHE A 482 21.18 -7.23 39.90
N ASP A 483 21.62 -7.71 38.77
CA ASP A 483 22.74 -8.65 38.70
C ASP A 483 23.96 -8.02 37.97
N GLU A 484 25.09 -8.62 38.06
CA GLU A 484 26.36 -8.19 37.44
C GLU A 484 26.76 -6.75 37.85
N LYS A 485 26.83 -5.83 36.88
CA LYS A 485 27.19 -4.43 37.12
C LYS A 485 26.01 -3.48 36.87
N ALA A 486 24.79 -4.02 36.79
CA ALA A 486 23.61 -3.21 36.63
C ALA A 486 23.47 -2.24 37.82
N ALA A 487 23.21 -0.98 37.51
CA ALA A 487 23.09 0.08 38.49
C ALA A 487 21.74 0.80 38.35
N GLY A 488 21.36 1.58 39.35
CA GLY A 488 20.14 2.35 39.22
C GLY A 488 19.55 2.81 40.55
N ARG A 489 18.25 3.07 40.54
CA ARG A 489 17.50 3.58 41.66
C ARG A 489 16.09 3.00 41.67
N LEU A 490 15.62 2.61 42.84
CA LEU A 490 14.21 2.35 43.13
C LEU A 490 13.77 3.33 44.22
N ALA A 491 12.99 4.37 43.85
CA ALA A 491 12.56 5.37 44.80
C ALA A 491 11.04 5.46 44.90
N ASP A 492 10.52 5.57 46.10
CA ASP A 492 9.08 5.64 46.39
C ASP A 492 8.28 4.48 45.81
N CYS A 493 8.94 3.32 45.67
CA CYS A 493 8.34 2.11 45.09
C CYS A 493 7.70 1.25 46.18
N ALA A 494 6.67 0.48 45.82
CA ALA A 494 6.05 -0.55 46.63
C ALA A 494 6.32 -1.93 46.06
N VAL A 495 6.73 -2.88 46.90
CA VAL A 495 6.91 -4.27 46.53
C VAL A 495 6.18 -5.14 47.56
N ASP A 496 5.13 -5.85 47.13
CA ASP A 496 4.28 -6.66 47.97
C ASP A 496 3.77 -7.91 47.27
N GLY A 497 3.33 -8.92 48.05
CA GLY A 497 2.79 -10.17 47.51
C GLY A 497 3.76 -10.94 46.61
N THR A 498 5.04 -10.61 46.60
CA THR A 498 6.04 -11.30 45.79
C THR A 498 6.51 -12.59 46.49
N GLY A 499 7.31 -13.42 45.78
CA GLY A 499 7.86 -14.64 46.34
C GLY A 499 8.77 -14.42 47.57
N ALA A 500 9.88 -15.10 47.67
CA ALA A 500 10.72 -15.04 48.87
C ALA A 500 11.45 -13.71 49.11
N LEU A 501 11.58 -12.83 48.09
CA LEU A 501 12.40 -11.63 48.16
C LEU A 501 11.68 -10.40 47.57
N ALA A 502 11.77 -9.27 48.27
CA ALA A 502 11.38 -8.00 47.66
C ALA A 502 12.38 -7.55 46.57
N VAL A 503 13.65 -7.46 46.94
CA VAL A 503 14.73 -7.02 46.06
C VAL A 503 15.97 -7.86 46.25
N ARG A 504 16.57 -8.29 45.14
CA ARG A 504 17.90 -8.87 45.06
C ARG A 504 18.82 -7.90 44.31
N HIS A 505 19.93 -7.49 44.90
CA HIS A 505 20.79 -6.50 44.26
C HIS A 505 22.30 -6.71 44.51
N ASN A 506 23.13 -6.21 43.61
CA ASN A 506 24.59 -6.28 43.62
C ASN A 506 25.27 -5.17 44.49
N GLY A 507 24.51 -4.26 45.04
CA GLY A 507 25.00 -3.13 45.84
C GLY A 507 25.24 -1.84 45.07
N LEU A 508 24.93 -1.80 43.78
CA LEU A 508 25.05 -0.60 42.93
C LEU A 508 23.69 0.11 42.72
N VAL A 509 22.68 -0.29 43.49
CA VAL A 509 21.32 0.23 43.37
C VAL A 509 20.97 1.04 44.62
N ASP A 510 20.47 2.25 44.40
CA ASP A 510 19.90 3.07 45.48
C ASP A 510 18.43 2.68 45.74
N LEU A 511 18.12 2.36 46.98
CA LEU A 511 16.80 1.92 47.45
C LEU A 511 16.19 3.00 48.36
N THR A 512 15.78 4.13 47.81
CA THR A 512 15.23 5.23 48.59
C THR A 512 13.72 5.05 48.77
N ALA A 513 13.25 5.12 50.04
CA ALA A 513 11.83 5.03 50.40
C ALA A 513 11.08 3.81 49.81
N LEU A 514 11.77 2.65 49.74
CA LEU A 514 11.18 1.39 49.35
C LEU A 514 10.18 0.89 50.41
N ARG A 515 8.94 0.65 50.03
CA ARG A 515 7.88 0.13 50.88
C ARG A 515 7.73 -1.36 50.65
N THR A 516 8.16 -2.18 51.64
CA THR A 516 8.03 -3.63 51.56
C THR A 516 8.10 -4.25 52.95
N SER A 517 7.40 -5.36 53.14
CA SER A 517 7.53 -6.25 54.31
C SER A 517 8.47 -7.44 54.07
N LEU A 518 8.96 -7.59 52.83
CA LEU A 518 9.76 -8.70 52.36
C LEU A 518 11.27 -8.44 52.48
N PRO A 519 12.12 -9.49 52.54
CA PRO A 519 13.56 -9.35 52.62
C PRO A 519 14.16 -8.63 51.40
N VAL A 520 15.12 -7.75 51.66
CA VAL A 520 16.02 -7.15 50.68
C VAL A 520 17.38 -7.80 50.82
N VAL A 521 17.89 -8.46 49.80
CA VAL A 521 19.13 -9.22 49.84
C VAL A 521 20.18 -8.62 48.93
N ARG A 522 21.36 -8.32 49.50
CA ARG A 522 22.53 -7.87 48.73
C ARG A 522 23.43 -9.06 48.44
N HIS A 523 23.69 -9.36 47.17
CA HIS A 523 24.68 -10.34 46.74
C HIS A 523 26.08 -9.73 46.68
N LYS A 524 27.08 -10.41 47.26
CA LYS A 524 28.49 -10.00 47.20
C LYS A 524 29.26 -10.67 46.07
N GLU A 525 28.71 -11.72 45.47
CA GLU A 525 29.37 -12.52 44.42
C GLU A 525 28.41 -12.89 43.31
N LYS A 526 28.97 -13.08 42.12
CA LYS A 526 28.25 -13.50 40.93
C LYS A 526 27.56 -14.86 41.15
N PRO A 527 26.26 -15.01 40.94
CA PRO A 527 25.62 -16.31 41.00
C PRO A 527 26.23 -17.23 39.94
N ALA A 528 26.69 -18.43 40.35
CA ALA A 528 27.08 -19.48 39.43
C ALA A 528 25.81 -20.16 38.88
N GLY A 529 25.25 -19.59 37.80
CA GLY A 529 24.06 -20.14 37.13
C GLY A 529 23.88 -19.50 35.78
N PRO A 530 23.22 -20.16 34.83
CA PRO A 530 22.89 -19.52 33.55
C PRO A 530 22.05 -18.29 33.81
N PRO A 531 22.24 -17.23 33.01
CA PRO A 531 21.40 -16.03 33.07
C PRO A 531 19.92 -16.44 32.91
N PRO A 532 19.00 -15.73 33.55
CA PRO A 532 17.57 -16.02 33.39
C PRO A 532 17.22 -16.09 31.89
N GLN A 533 16.33 -16.98 31.51
CA GLN A 533 15.94 -17.22 30.09
C GLN A 533 15.58 -15.95 29.32
N VAL A 534 15.23 -14.89 30.00
CA VAL A 534 14.99 -13.54 29.45
C VAL A 534 16.18 -13.01 28.66
N VAL A 535 17.44 -13.36 29.01
CA VAL A 535 18.63 -12.91 28.28
C VAL A 535 18.78 -13.60 26.92
N GLN A 536 18.27 -14.82 26.80
CA GLN A 536 18.32 -15.56 25.52
C GLN A 536 17.38 -15.03 24.45
N ILE A 537 16.28 -14.35 24.82
CA ILE A 537 15.28 -13.89 23.86
C ILE A 537 15.81 -12.75 22.98
N LEU A 538 16.63 -11.85 23.54
CA LEU A 538 17.21 -10.73 22.78
C LEU A 538 18.50 -11.12 22.05
N SER A 539 19.09 -12.27 22.37
CA SER A 539 20.28 -12.82 21.70
C SER A 539 19.97 -13.92 20.69
N ASP A 540 18.73 -14.40 20.63
CA ASP A 540 18.32 -15.46 19.69
C ASP A 540 18.08 -14.88 18.28
N PRO A 541 18.58 -15.54 17.21
CA PRO A 541 18.46 -15.06 15.82
C PRO A 541 17.01 -14.94 15.30
N VAL A 542 16.01 -15.34 16.07
CA VAL A 542 14.58 -15.19 15.72
C VAL A 542 14.17 -13.74 15.49
N PHE A 543 14.91 -12.75 16.00
CA PHE A 543 14.68 -11.33 15.75
C PHE A 543 15.27 -10.81 14.42
N ASN A 544 15.95 -11.64 13.65
CA ASN A 544 16.42 -11.28 12.31
C ASN A 544 15.30 -11.45 11.28
N GLY A 545 14.38 -10.50 11.26
CA GLY A 545 13.43 -10.34 10.15
C GLY A 545 14.13 -9.93 8.84
N PRO A 546 13.49 -10.09 7.70
CA PRO A 546 14.09 -9.77 6.42
C PRO A 546 14.55 -8.31 6.34
N VAL A 547 15.83 -8.11 6.00
CA VAL A 547 16.40 -6.79 5.72
C VAL A 547 16.15 -6.47 4.25
N PHE A 548 15.39 -5.43 3.98
CA PHE A 548 15.13 -4.97 2.62
C PHE A 548 16.32 -4.16 2.12
N ASN A 549 17.23 -4.78 1.37
CA ASN A 549 18.33 -4.10 0.66
C ASN A 549 18.10 -4.22 -0.85
N GLY A 550 17.52 -3.21 -1.48
CA GLY A 550 17.44 -3.13 -2.94
C GLY A 550 16.38 -2.14 -3.47
N PRO A 551 16.54 -1.66 -4.71
CA PRO A 551 15.50 -0.89 -5.38
C PRO A 551 14.27 -1.77 -5.64
N VAL A 552 13.09 -1.16 -5.65
CA VAL A 552 11.75 -1.77 -5.64
C VAL A 552 11.44 -2.74 -6.81
N HIS A 553 12.37 -2.96 -7.72
CA HIS A 553 12.18 -3.88 -8.84
C HIS A 553 12.71 -5.30 -8.60
N ASP A 554 13.54 -5.53 -7.54
CA ASP A 554 14.14 -6.82 -7.23
C ASP A 554 14.15 -7.05 -5.71
N VAL A 555 12.98 -7.22 -5.08
CA VAL A 555 12.90 -7.63 -3.69
C VAL A 555 13.12 -9.14 -3.61
N GLN A 556 14.37 -9.57 -3.49
CA GLN A 556 14.68 -10.91 -3.02
C GLN A 556 14.69 -10.91 -1.49
N LEU A 557 13.78 -11.68 -0.90
CA LEU A 557 13.77 -11.95 0.53
C LEU A 557 15.02 -12.75 0.91
N ALA A 558 16.02 -12.07 1.49
CA ALA A 558 17.17 -12.74 2.07
C ALA A 558 16.87 -13.02 3.55
N TRP A 559 16.70 -14.29 3.89
CA TRP A 559 16.75 -14.76 5.26
C TRP A 559 18.22 -14.84 5.66
N ASN A 560 18.68 -14.06 6.64
CA ASN A 560 20.00 -14.22 7.22
C ASN A 560 20.04 -15.50 8.08
N ASN A 561 20.33 -16.62 7.45
CA ASN A 561 20.99 -17.73 8.15
C ASN A 561 22.49 -17.47 8.08
N ASP A 562 23.21 -17.72 9.16
CA ASP A 562 24.65 -17.48 9.36
C ASP A 562 25.62 -18.23 8.40
N HIS A 563 25.24 -18.41 7.15
CA HIS A 563 26.12 -18.88 6.07
C HIS A 563 25.78 -18.19 4.76
N VAL A 564 26.22 -16.93 4.61
CA VAL A 564 26.27 -16.29 3.29
C VAL A 564 27.59 -16.64 2.64
N VAL A 565 27.57 -17.61 1.75
CA VAL A 565 28.61 -17.73 0.73
C VAL A 565 28.32 -16.67 -0.33
N GLN A 566 29.11 -15.61 -0.35
CA GLN A 566 29.14 -14.67 -1.48
C GLN A 566 29.56 -15.43 -2.74
N GLN A 567 28.66 -15.72 -3.64
CA GLN A 567 29.00 -15.97 -5.03
C GLN A 567 29.03 -14.62 -5.76
N GLN A 568 30.24 -14.09 -5.92
CA GLN A 568 30.54 -13.13 -6.97
C GLN A 568 30.42 -13.87 -8.32
N THR A 569 29.43 -13.56 -9.10
CA THR A 569 29.46 -13.85 -10.53
C THR A 569 30.20 -12.71 -11.21
N GLU A 570 31.48 -12.92 -11.50
CA GLU A 570 32.20 -12.13 -12.48
C GLU A 570 31.49 -12.30 -13.83
N GLY A 571 30.97 -11.22 -14.37
CA GLY A 571 30.51 -11.13 -15.73
C GLY A 571 31.70 -11.00 -16.65
N ASP A 572 31.99 -12.03 -17.40
CA ASP A 572 32.97 -11.98 -18.50
C ASP A 572 32.24 -11.41 -19.74
N GLY A 573 32.73 -10.24 -20.17
CA GLY A 573 32.29 -9.61 -21.40
C GLY A 573 33.09 -10.11 -22.59
N THR A 574 32.41 -10.61 -23.61
CA THR A 574 32.94 -10.55 -24.98
C THR A 574 31.80 -10.47 -26.01
N HIS A 575 31.85 -9.42 -26.78
CA HIS A 575 31.24 -9.21 -28.10
C HIS A 575 31.64 -10.32 -29.14
N PRO A 576 30.96 -10.39 -30.32
CA PRO A 576 30.39 -9.29 -31.08
C PRO A 576 28.86 -9.20 -31.16
#